data_983afe1bf5e257e1d93e00fccc0130f9
#
_entry.id   983afe1bf5e257e1d93e00fccc0130f9
#
_cell.length_a   1.000
_cell.length_b   1.000
_cell.length_c   1.000
_cell.angle_alpha   90.00
_cell.angle_beta   90.00
_cell.angle_gamma   90.00
#
_symmetry.space_group_name_H-M   'P 1'
#
loop_
_entity.id
_entity.type
_entity.pdbx_description
1 polymer ?
#
loop_
_entity_poly.entity_id
_entity_poly.type
_entity_poly.pdbx_seq_one_letter_code
_entity_poly.pdbx_strand_id
1 'polypeptide(L)'
;MKASEFINKFKSSYLWGNLVAMGLVVVLICLGVKYGIDLYTHHGESIPIPNVLHKSFDDASRILDDAGLQVVVSDTGYVKTLPPNCILGPSPAPGERVKSGHVIRVTINASHTPTLTIPDVIDNSSMREAMAKLSAMGFKLGEPQFVPGEQDWVYGILVRGRHVVAGDKVSIEDKLIIQVGNGRRDAADSV
;
A
#
# COMPACT_ATOMS: atom_id res chain seq x y z
N MET A 1 48.42 -44.33 36.30
CA MET A 1 48.28 -43.04 37.02
C MET A 1 47.38 -43.24 38.20
N LYS A 2 47.92 -43.01 39.40
CA LYS A 2 47.15 -43.26 40.63
C LYS A 2 46.19 -42.08 40.88
N ALA A 3 44.92 -42.40 41.25
CA ALA A 3 43.88 -41.39 41.51
C ALA A 3 44.31 -40.30 42.54
N SER A 4 45.25 -40.65 43.43
CA SER A 4 45.82 -39.75 44.44
C SER A 4 46.68 -38.60 43.84
N GLU A 5 47.34 -38.82 42.72
CA GLU A 5 48.12 -37.77 42.03
C GLU A 5 47.21 -36.76 41.30
N PHE A 6 46.07 -37.23 40.82
CA PHE A 6 45.07 -36.39 40.19
C PHE A 6 44.43 -35.44 41.20
N ILE A 7 44.07 -35.94 42.36
CA ILE A 7 43.43 -35.17 43.44
C ILE A 7 44.39 -34.12 44.02
N ASN A 8 45.68 -34.42 44.13
CA ASN A 8 46.69 -33.46 44.59
C ASN A 8 46.95 -32.31 43.60
N LYS A 9 46.85 -32.57 42.30
CA LYS A 9 46.90 -31.51 41.28
C LYS A 9 45.71 -30.56 41.35
N PHE A 10 44.50 -31.05 41.69
CA PHE A 10 43.32 -30.19 41.89
C PHE A 10 43.44 -29.29 43.13
N LYS A 11 44.26 -29.63 44.11
CA LYS A 11 44.55 -28.80 45.30
C LYS A 11 45.64 -27.74 45.08
N SER A 12 46.27 -27.71 43.91
CA SER A 12 47.33 -26.79 43.62
C SER A 12 46.79 -25.36 43.42
N SER A 13 47.24 -24.43 44.26
CA SER A 13 46.93 -23.00 44.16
C SER A 13 47.27 -22.40 42.75
N TYR A 14 48.28 -23.00 42.10
CA TYR A 14 48.69 -22.63 40.76
C TYR A 14 47.66 -22.95 39.68
N LEU A 15 46.97 -24.12 39.80
CA LEU A 15 45.94 -24.53 38.89
C LEU A 15 44.68 -23.61 39.00
N TRP A 16 44.28 -23.29 40.21
CA TRP A 16 43.17 -22.39 40.50
C TRP A 16 43.49 -20.94 40.03
N GLY A 17 44.72 -20.49 40.25
CA GLY A 17 45.17 -19.17 39.75
C GLY A 17 45.06 -19.06 38.24
N ASN A 18 45.53 -20.06 37.48
CA ASN A 18 45.41 -20.08 36.03
C ASN A 18 43.95 -20.19 35.54
N LEU A 19 43.11 -20.97 36.26
CA LEU A 19 41.69 -21.11 35.91
C LEU A 19 40.95 -19.79 36.12
N VAL A 20 41.24 -19.08 37.21
CA VAL A 20 40.67 -17.74 37.45
C VAL A 20 41.18 -16.72 36.41
N ALA A 21 42.47 -16.74 36.08
CA ALA A 21 43.04 -15.88 35.07
C ALA A 21 42.42 -16.13 33.69
N MET A 22 42.23 -17.41 33.31
CA MET A 22 41.57 -17.78 32.05
C MET A 22 40.08 -17.32 32.04
N GLY A 23 39.35 -17.50 33.17
CA GLY A 23 38.00 -16.98 33.30
C GLY A 23 37.92 -15.47 33.17
N LEU A 24 38.86 -14.75 33.75
CA LEU A 24 38.93 -13.29 33.66
C LEU A 24 39.21 -12.81 32.23
N VAL A 25 40.10 -13.49 31.50
CA VAL A 25 40.36 -13.21 30.07
C VAL A 25 39.11 -13.44 29.23
N VAL A 26 38.37 -14.55 29.46
CA VAL A 26 37.13 -14.81 28.74
C VAL A 26 36.07 -13.74 29.02
N VAL A 27 35.91 -13.30 30.27
CA VAL A 27 35.00 -12.20 30.64
C VAL A 27 35.40 -10.90 29.95
N LEU A 28 36.69 -10.56 29.93
CA LEU A 28 37.17 -9.36 29.23
C LEU A 28 36.91 -9.41 27.72
N ILE A 29 37.11 -10.57 27.09
CA ILE A 29 36.77 -10.77 25.68
C ILE A 29 35.27 -10.60 25.45
N CYS A 30 34.43 -11.22 26.27
CA CYS A 30 32.96 -11.10 26.16
C CYS A 30 32.51 -9.65 26.34
N LEU A 31 33.04 -8.92 27.29
CA LEU A 31 32.77 -7.50 27.50
C LEU A 31 33.22 -6.68 26.31
N GLY A 32 34.47 -6.90 25.82
CA GLY A 32 35.00 -6.23 24.64
C GLY A 32 34.19 -6.44 23.40
N VAL A 33 33.75 -7.66 23.14
CA VAL A 33 32.85 -7.99 22.02
C VAL A 33 31.47 -7.31 22.18
N LYS A 34 30.88 -7.37 23.39
CA LYS A 34 29.61 -6.69 23.66
C LYS A 34 29.69 -5.19 23.39
N TYR A 35 30.65 -4.51 24.00
CA TYR A 35 30.81 -3.06 23.79
C TYR A 35 31.18 -2.72 22.33
N GLY A 36 32.00 -3.56 21.68
CA GLY A 36 32.33 -3.38 20.27
C GLY A 36 31.13 -3.50 19.34
N ILE A 37 30.26 -4.47 19.61
CA ILE A 37 29.01 -4.66 18.85
C ILE A 37 28.05 -3.48 19.11
N ASP A 38 27.85 -3.07 20.37
CA ASP A 38 26.97 -1.96 20.72
C ASP A 38 27.40 -0.65 20.03
N LEU A 39 28.74 -0.38 20.00
CA LEU A 39 29.29 0.79 19.34
C LEU A 39 29.16 0.72 17.81
N TYR A 40 29.37 -0.46 17.23
CA TYR A 40 29.30 -0.65 15.77
C TYR A 40 27.86 -0.64 15.25
N THR A 41 26.92 -1.21 16.00
CA THR A 41 25.52 -1.36 15.55
C THR A 41 24.63 -0.20 15.95
N HIS A 42 25.12 0.80 16.70
CA HIS A 42 24.31 1.91 17.26
C HIS A 42 23.05 1.36 17.94
N HIS A 43 23.26 0.31 18.74
CA HIS A 43 22.15 -0.39 19.39
C HIS A 43 21.41 0.54 20.37
N GLY A 44 20.10 0.72 20.14
CA GLY A 44 19.26 1.59 20.96
C GLY A 44 18.97 2.97 20.36
N GLU A 45 19.68 3.42 19.32
CA GLU A 45 19.32 4.62 18.59
C GLU A 45 18.13 4.34 17.68
N SER A 46 16.98 4.86 18.07
CA SER A 46 15.76 4.76 17.28
C SER A 46 15.05 6.11 17.20
N ILE A 47 14.62 6.45 16.01
CA ILE A 47 13.98 7.72 15.68
C ILE A 47 12.48 7.49 15.59
N PRO A 48 11.62 8.28 16.26
CA PRO A 48 10.18 8.20 16.06
C PRO A 48 9.83 8.79 14.70
N ILE A 49 8.97 8.11 13.95
CA ILE A 49 8.51 8.59 12.65
C ILE A 49 7.62 9.82 12.85
N PRO A 50 7.96 10.98 12.24
CA PRO A 50 7.12 12.18 12.29
C PRO A 50 5.77 11.94 11.63
N ASN A 51 4.75 12.68 12.07
CA ASN A 51 3.45 12.64 11.42
C ASN A 51 3.46 13.46 10.13
N VAL A 52 3.39 12.76 9.01
CA VAL A 52 3.35 13.34 7.65
C VAL A 52 2.03 13.11 6.93
N LEU A 53 1.00 12.60 7.63
CA LEU A 53 -0.33 12.39 7.06
C LEU A 53 -0.90 13.69 6.50
N HIS A 54 -1.50 13.59 5.31
CA HIS A 54 -2.16 14.68 4.58
C HIS A 54 -1.25 15.89 4.23
N LYS A 55 0.06 15.77 4.44
CA LYS A 55 1.02 16.77 3.95
C LYS A 55 1.33 16.51 2.47
N SER A 56 1.83 17.55 1.79
CA SER A 56 2.36 17.37 0.42
C SER A 56 3.58 16.42 0.45
N PHE A 57 3.83 15.71 -0.63
CA PHE A 57 5.00 14.83 -0.71
C PHE A 57 6.31 15.60 -0.46
N ASP A 58 6.43 16.83 -0.98
CA ASP A 58 7.63 17.66 -0.82
C ASP A 58 7.86 18.09 0.64
N ASP A 59 6.78 18.46 1.37
CA ASP A 59 6.88 18.79 2.78
C ASP A 59 7.17 17.57 3.64
N ALA A 60 6.53 16.44 3.31
CA ALA A 60 6.76 15.17 3.99
C ALA A 60 8.22 14.69 3.81
N SER A 61 8.75 14.82 2.59
CA SER A 61 10.14 14.47 2.28
C SER A 61 11.10 15.27 3.15
N ARG A 62 10.93 16.61 3.20
CA ARG A 62 11.77 17.46 4.04
C ARG A 62 11.71 17.08 5.52
N ILE A 63 10.51 16.87 6.06
CA ILE A 63 10.33 16.50 7.47
C ILE A 63 11.00 15.15 7.79
N LEU A 64 10.91 14.18 6.88
CA LEU A 64 11.52 12.87 7.07
C LEU A 64 13.03 12.92 6.89
N ASP A 65 13.54 13.68 5.91
CA ASP A 65 14.98 13.89 5.70
C ASP A 65 15.62 14.60 6.89
N ASP A 66 14.98 15.63 7.45
CA ASP A 66 15.42 16.34 8.67
C ASP A 66 15.47 15.40 9.89
N ALA A 67 14.61 14.39 9.92
CA ALA A 67 14.62 13.34 10.94
C ALA A 67 15.64 12.21 10.65
N GLY A 68 16.40 12.28 9.55
CA GLY A 68 17.34 11.26 9.14
C GLY A 68 16.69 9.99 8.58
N LEU A 69 15.51 10.12 8.00
CA LEU A 69 14.72 9.04 7.38
C LEU A 69 14.64 9.27 5.87
N GLN A 70 14.54 8.19 5.10
CA GLN A 70 14.32 8.27 3.66
C GLN A 70 12.84 8.05 3.34
N VAL A 71 12.33 8.67 2.26
CA VAL A 71 10.95 8.48 1.81
C VAL A 71 10.91 7.91 0.39
N VAL A 72 10.02 6.94 0.16
CA VAL A 72 9.79 6.35 -1.16
C VAL A 72 8.29 6.18 -1.38
N VAL A 73 7.79 6.62 -2.53
CA VAL A 73 6.42 6.33 -2.95
C VAL A 73 6.32 4.86 -3.32
N SER A 74 5.48 4.11 -2.61
CA SER A 74 5.25 2.69 -2.86
C SER A 74 3.93 2.41 -3.54
N ASP A 75 2.95 3.29 -3.35
CA ASP A 75 1.61 3.10 -3.88
C ASP A 75 0.93 4.44 -4.15
N THR A 76 -0.15 4.40 -4.94
CA THR A 76 -0.98 5.56 -5.26
C THR A 76 -2.44 5.21 -5.01
N GLY A 77 -3.06 5.91 -4.08
CA GLY A 77 -4.50 5.84 -3.81
C GLY A 77 -5.25 7.00 -4.44
N TYR A 78 -6.57 7.00 -4.32
CA TYR A 78 -7.41 8.12 -4.73
C TYR A 78 -8.41 8.48 -3.65
N VAL A 79 -8.31 9.70 -3.16
CA VAL A 79 -9.25 10.30 -2.21
C VAL A 79 -9.65 11.68 -2.74
N LYS A 80 -10.91 11.82 -3.16
CA LYS A 80 -11.44 13.03 -3.81
C LYS A 80 -11.28 14.30 -2.99
N THR A 81 -11.40 14.18 -1.67
CA THR A 81 -11.40 15.33 -0.74
C THR A 81 -10.02 15.84 -0.41
N LEU A 82 -8.97 15.11 -0.80
CA LEU A 82 -7.58 15.46 -0.51
C LEU A 82 -6.87 15.99 -1.76
N PRO A 83 -5.95 16.93 -1.61
CA PRO A 83 -5.19 17.45 -2.74
C PRO A 83 -4.33 16.35 -3.39
N PRO A 84 -4.00 16.50 -4.68
CA PRO A 84 -3.08 15.59 -5.36
C PRO A 84 -1.70 15.59 -4.69
N ASN A 85 -0.99 14.47 -4.79
CA ASN A 85 0.35 14.26 -4.24
C ASN A 85 0.47 14.45 -2.71
N CYS A 86 -0.64 14.43 -1.96
CA CYS A 86 -0.57 14.40 -0.51
C CYS A 86 -0.40 12.96 0.00
N ILE A 87 0.19 12.82 1.18
CA ILE A 87 0.42 11.53 1.83
C ILE A 87 -0.91 11.00 2.38
N LEU A 88 -1.33 9.85 1.88
CA LEU A 88 -2.50 9.12 2.37
C LEU A 88 -2.17 8.23 3.57
N GLY A 89 -0.96 7.68 3.58
CA GLY A 89 -0.48 6.85 4.68
C GLY A 89 1.00 6.50 4.55
N PRO A 90 1.78 6.67 5.61
CA PRO A 90 3.15 6.15 5.68
C PRO A 90 3.15 4.73 6.26
N SER A 91 4.15 3.95 5.88
CA SER A 91 4.46 2.64 6.47
C SER A 91 5.97 2.56 6.72
N PRO A 92 6.41 2.35 7.96
CA PRO A 92 5.65 2.15 9.20
C PRO A 92 4.82 3.36 9.64
N ALA A 93 3.93 3.18 10.63
CA ALA A 93 2.99 4.21 11.07
C ALA A 93 3.69 5.38 11.80
N PRO A 94 3.10 6.60 11.80
CA PRO A 94 3.63 7.72 12.56
C PRO A 94 3.73 7.38 14.05
N GLY A 95 4.84 7.78 14.68
CA GLY A 95 5.14 7.49 16.09
C GLY A 95 5.84 6.14 16.32
N GLU A 96 5.88 5.24 15.36
CA GLU A 96 6.72 4.05 15.45
C GLU A 96 8.20 4.43 15.45
N ARG A 97 9.01 3.60 16.09
CA ARG A 97 10.44 3.84 16.20
C ARG A 97 11.22 2.98 15.22
N VAL A 98 12.03 3.63 14.41
CA VAL A 98 12.87 2.99 13.39
C VAL A 98 14.32 3.42 13.53
N LYS A 99 15.23 2.72 12.88
CA LYS A 99 16.65 3.11 12.84
C LYS A 99 16.84 4.31 11.90
N SER A 100 17.89 5.11 12.16
CA SER A 100 18.35 6.15 11.24
C SER A 100 18.60 5.56 9.84
N GLY A 101 18.26 6.32 8.80
CA GLY A 101 18.35 5.89 7.41
C GLY A 101 17.25 4.91 6.97
N HIS A 102 16.26 4.60 7.83
CA HIS A 102 15.16 3.71 7.44
C HIS A 102 14.31 4.34 6.32
N VAL A 103 13.86 3.49 5.38
CA VAL A 103 13.03 3.91 4.26
C VAL A 103 11.55 3.85 4.65
N ILE A 104 10.91 5.00 4.69
CA ILE A 104 9.46 5.14 4.92
C ILE A 104 8.76 5.02 3.57
N ARG A 105 7.91 4.01 3.43
CA ARG A 105 7.06 3.84 2.25
C ARG A 105 5.80 4.65 2.43
N VAL A 106 5.45 5.45 1.43
CA VAL A 106 4.24 6.28 1.49
C VAL A 106 3.31 5.97 0.33
N THR A 107 2.02 6.00 0.61
CA THR A 107 0.97 6.04 -0.39
C THR A 107 0.60 7.49 -0.63
N ILE A 108 0.62 7.94 -1.88
CA ILE A 108 0.25 9.31 -2.26
C ILE A 108 -1.13 9.35 -2.93
N ASN A 109 -1.79 10.52 -2.85
CA ASN A 109 -3.05 10.74 -3.54
C ASN A 109 -2.81 10.99 -5.03
N ALA A 110 -3.53 10.26 -5.88
CA ALA A 110 -3.45 10.43 -7.32
C ALA A 110 -3.87 11.85 -7.74
N SER A 111 -3.19 12.38 -8.75
CA SER A 111 -3.53 13.67 -9.36
C SER A 111 -4.77 13.62 -10.25
N HIS A 112 -5.17 12.43 -10.68
CA HIS A 112 -6.31 12.21 -11.56
C HIS A 112 -7.24 11.15 -10.98
N THR A 113 -8.53 11.35 -11.20
CA THR A 113 -9.54 10.34 -10.86
C THR A 113 -9.26 9.05 -11.64
N PRO A 114 -9.23 7.90 -10.97
CA PRO A 114 -9.08 6.61 -11.66
C PRO A 114 -10.17 6.42 -12.71
N THR A 115 -9.82 5.78 -13.82
CA THR A 115 -10.73 5.45 -14.90
C THR A 115 -10.83 3.94 -15.06
N LEU A 116 -12.02 3.48 -15.42
CA LEU A 116 -12.28 2.10 -15.82
C LEU A 116 -12.65 2.04 -17.30
N THR A 117 -12.31 0.94 -17.93
CA THR A 117 -12.65 0.70 -19.33
C THR A 117 -14.06 0.13 -19.43
N ILE A 118 -14.90 0.70 -20.30
CA ILE A 118 -16.24 0.20 -20.58
C ILE A 118 -16.14 -1.19 -21.21
N PRO A 119 -16.79 -2.21 -20.65
CA PRO A 119 -16.83 -3.55 -21.23
C PRO A 119 -17.78 -3.58 -22.44
N ASP A 120 -17.65 -4.62 -23.26
CA ASP A 120 -18.59 -4.89 -24.36
C ASP A 120 -19.92 -5.40 -23.79
N VAL A 121 -20.90 -4.50 -23.73
CA VAL A 121 -22.28 -4.75 -23.27
C VAL A 121 -23.32 -4.06 -24.16
N ILE A 122 -22.87 -3.21 -25.11
CA ILE A 122 -23.74 -2.51 -26.05
C ILE A 122 -24.07 -3.47 -27.18
N ASP A 123 -25.32 -3.56 -27.57
CA ASP A 123 -25.84 -4.46 -28.61
C ASP A 123 -25.50 -5.95 -28.39
N ASN A 124 -25.10 -6.30 -27.16
CA ASN A 124 -24.62 -7.65 -26.83
C ASN A 124 -25.15 -8.19 -25.47
N SER A 125 -25.99 -7.47 -24.77
CA SER A 125 -26.51 -7.90 -23.47
C SER A 125 -27.87 -7.32 -23.13
N SER A 126 -28.57 -7.99 -22.21
CA SER A 126 -29.77 -7.46 -21.57
C SER A 126 -29.44 -6.38 -20.55
N MET A 127 -30.39 -5.51 -20.21
CA MET A 127 -30.25 -4.48 -19.18
C MET A 127 -29.73 -5.07 -17.86
N ARG A 128 -30.32 -6.21 -17.42
CA ARG A 128 -29.91 -6.85 -16.16
C ARG A 128 -28.46 -7.30 -16.17
N GLU A 129 -28.04 -7.90 -17.24
CA GLU A 129 -26.67 -8.38 -17.41
C GLU A 129 -25.66 -7.22 -17.48
N ALA A 130 -25.96 -6.18 -18.27
CA ALA A 130 -25.13 -4.99 -18.37
C ALA A 130 -25.00 -4.28 -17.01
N MET A 131 -26.12 -4.10 -16.28
CA MET A 131 -26.11 -3.51 -14.95
C MET A 131 -25.26 -4.33 -13.96
N ALA A 132 -25.41 -5.65 -13.96
CA ALA A 132 -24.65 -6.53 -13.09
C ALA A 132 -23.14 -6.46 -13.39
N LYS A 133 -22.77 -6.50 -14.68
CA LYS A 133 -21.37 -6.45 -15.13
C LYS A 133 -20.72 -5.10 -14.82
N LEU A 134 -21.38 -4.00 -15.16
CA LEU A 134 -20.89 -2.65 -14.87
C LEU A 134 -20.77 -2.38 -13.37
N SER A 135 -21.77 -2.79 -12.59
CA SER A 135 -21.76 -2.63 -11.14
C SER A 135 -20.65 -3.47 -10.48
N ALA A 136 -20.43 -4.71 -10.94
CA ALA A 136 -19.35 -5.56 -10.46
C ALA A 136 -17.95 -4.98 -10.77
N MET A 137 -17.83 -4.21 -11.85
CA MET A 137 -16.60 -3.49 -12.20
C MET A 137 -16.39 -2.19 -11.40
N GLY A 138 -17.37 -1.77 -10.60
CA GLY A 138 -17.29 -0.57 -9.76
C GLY A 138 -17.81 0.70 -10.41
N PHE A 139 -18.51 0.62 -11.55
CA PHE A 139 -19.15 1.79 -12.13
C PHE A 139 -20.40 2.22 -11.33
N LYS A 140 -20.60 3.53 -11.27
CA LYS A 140 -21.84 4.12 -10.71
C LYS A 140 -22.90 4.15 -11.78
N LEU A 141 -24.02 3.48 -11.55
CA LEU A 141 -25.15 3.46 -12.48
C LEU A 141 -26.15 4.56 -12.12
N GLY A 142 -26.67 5.22 -13.14
CA GLY A 142 -27.83 6.10 -13.06
C GLY A 142 -29.13 5.39 -13.42
N GLU A 143 -30.25 6.14 -13.45
CA GLU A 143 -31.51 5.60 -13.93
C GLU A 143 -31.40 5.28 -15.43
N PRO A 144 -31.87 4.08 -15.87
CA PRO A 144 -31.83 3.72 -17.27
C PRO A 144 -32.71 4.65 -18.10
N GLN A 145 -32.27 4.97 -19.30
CA GLN A 145 -33.05 5.73 -20.27
C GLN A 145 -33.68 4.78 -21.27
N PHE A 146 -35.04 4.85 -21.40
CA PHE A 146 -35.74 4.02 -22.34
C PHE A 146 -35.77 4.68 -23.73
N VAL A 147 -35.39 3.88 -24.74
CA VAL A 147 -35.39 4.28 -26.16
C VAL A 147 -36.30 3.31 -26.95
N PRO A 148 -36.83 3.72 -28.14
CA PRO A 148 -37.48 2.76 -29.01
C PRO A 148 -36.53 1.62 -29.40
N GLY A 149 -37.06 0.38 -29.41
CA GLY A 149 -36.24 -0.79 -29.74
C GLY A 149 -36.73 -2.04 -29.01
N GLU A 150 -35.99 -3.13 -29.16
CA GLU A 150 -36.28 -4.43 -28.55
C GLU A 150 -36.28 -4.31 -27.03
N GLN A 151 -37.28 -4.90 -26.40
CA GLN A 151 -37.46 -4.82 -24.96
C GLN A 151 -36.28 -5.43 -24.21
N ASP A 152 -35.79 -4.68 -23.19
CA ASP A 152 -34.68 -5.10 -22.30
C ASP A 152 -33.31 -5.21 -22.99
N TRP A 153 -33.16 -4.73 -24.22
CA TRP A 153 -31.89 -4.77 -24.96
C TRP A 153 -31.12 -3.46 -24.78
N VAL A 154 -29.80 -3.55 -24.60
CA VAL A 154 -28.93 -2.38 -24.39
C VAL A 154 -28.45 -1.80 -25.71
N TYR A 155 -28.85 -0.58 -26.03
CA TYR A 155 -28.51 0.14 -27.26
C TYR A 155 -27.35 1.12 -27.09
N GLY A 156 -27.07 1.52 -25.86
CA GLY A 156 -25.99 2.47 -25.63
C GLY A 156 -25.73 2.76 -24.16
N ILE A 157 -24.66 3.44 -23.91
CA ILE A 157 -24.30 3.97 -22.59
C ILE A 157 -24.00 5.46 -22.74
N LEU A 158 -24.55 6.27 -21.86
CA LEU A 158 -24.27 7.69 -21.77
C LEU A 158 -23.48 8.02 -20.52
N VAL A 159 -22.47 8.87 -20.68
CA VAL A 159 -21.69 9.45 -19.59
C VAL A 159 -21.67 10.95 -19.77
N ARG A 160 -22.19 11.70 -18.81
CA ARG A 160 -22.32 13.16 -18.90
C ARG A 160 -23.03 13.63 -20.20
N GLY A 161 -24.00 12.84 -20.69
CA GLY A 161 -24.74 13.12 -21.91
C GLY A 161 -24.01 12.78 -23.22
N ARG A 162 -22.85 12.15 -23.17
CA ARG A 162 -22.11 11.67 -24.35
C ARG A 162 -22.22 10.16 -24.47
N HIS A 163 -22.40 9.67 -25.68
CA HIS A 163 -22.30 8.25 -25.97
C HIS A 163 -20.87 7.77 -25.76
N VAL A 164 -20.73 6.65 -25.09
CA VAL A 164 -19.47 5.92 -24.91
C VAL A 164 -19.60 4.53 -25.50
N VAL A 165 -18.49 3.98 -25.97
CA VAL A 165 -18.42 2.65 -26.60
C VAL A 165 -17.52 1.71 -25.78
N ALA A 166 -17.60 0.42 -26.08
CA ALA A 166 -16.71 -0.56 -25.49
C ALA A 166 -15.23 -0.17 -25.73
N GLY A 167 -14.40 -0.21 -24.69
CA GLY A 167 -13.01 0.22 -24.74
C GLY A 167 -12.73 1.65 -24.25
N ASP A 168 -13.76 2.50 -24.19
CA ASP A 168 -13.60 3.87 -23.68
C ASP A 168 -13.27 3.86 -22.19
N LYS A 169 -12.39 4.80 -21.78
CA LYS A 169 -12.04 5.02 -20.37
C LYS A 169 -12.95 6.06 -19.74
N VAL A 170 -13.66 5.66 -18.72
CA VAL A 170 -14.61 6.51 -17.99
C VAL A 170 -14.22 6.60 -16.53
N SER A 171 -14.33 7.80 -15.94
CA SER A 171 -14.05 8.02 -14.53
C SER A 171 -14.98 7.19 -13.64
N ILE A 172 -14.44 6.58 -12.58
CA ILE A 172 -15.22 5.84 -11.58
C ILE A 172 -16.23 6.72 -10.84
N GLU A 173 -16.10 8.04 -10.92
CA GLU A 173 -17.03 8.97 -10.30
C GLU A 173 -18.22 9.31 -11.16
N ASP A 174 -18.10 9.10 -12.47
CA ASP A 174 -19.17 9.42 -13.40
C ASP A 174 -20.30 8.39 -13.33
N LYS A 175 -21.52 8.88 -13.44
CA LYS A 175 -22.70 8.00 -13.54
C LYS A 175 -22.88 7.57 -14.98
N LEU A 176 -23.03 6.27 -15.19
CA LEU A 176 -23.38 5.67 -16.47
C LEU A 176 -24.90 5.55 -16.56
N ILE A 177 -25.48 6.05 -17.64
CA ILE A 177 -26.88 5.89 -17.96
C ILE A 177 -26.98 4.89 -19.11
N ILE A 178 -27.63 3.75 -18.86
CA ILE A 178 -27.81 2.70 -19.85
C ILE A 178 -29.07 3.04 -20.68
N GLN A 179 -28.92 3.03 -22.00
CA GLN A 179 -30.05 3.16 -22.92
C GLN A 179 -30.60 1.79 -23.25
N VAL A 180 -31.89 1.58 -22.95
CA VAL A 180 -32.53 0.27 -22.99
C VAL A 180 -33.81 0.36 -23.87
N GLY A 181 -34.02 -0.62 -24.70
CA GLY A 181 -35.22 -0.71 -25.53
C GLY A 181 -36.49 -0.88 -24.70
N ASN A 182 -37.54 -0.15 -25.08
CA ASN A 182 -38.84 -0.12 -24.40
C ASN A 182 -39.88 -1.09 -24.99
N GLY A 183 -39.47 -1.94 -25.95
CA GLY A 183 -40.40 -2.86 -26.65
C GLY A 183 -41.27 -2.22 -27.72
N ARG A 184 -41.11 -0.91 -27.99
CA ARG A 184 -41.85 -0.22 -29.03
C ARG A 184 -41.00 -0.08 -30.29
N ARG A 185 -41.53 -0.44 -31.46
CA ARG A 185 -40.91 -0.17 -32.75
C ARG A 185 -41.07 1.32 -33.09
N ASP A 186 -40.04 1.94 -33.67
CA ASP A 186 -40.19 3.26 -34.23
C ASP A 186 -41.27 3.25 -35.32
N ALA A 187 -42.10 4.29 -35.34
CA ALA A 187 -43.13 4.44 -36.35
C ALA A 187 -42.58 4.59 -37.79
N ALA A 188 -41.25 4.72 -37.93
CA ALA A 188 -40.56 4.84 -39.22
C ALA A 188 -40.35 3.49 -39.95
N ASP A 189 -40.42 2.35 -39.25
CA ASP A 189 -40.26 1.00 -39.86
C ASP A 189 -41.58 0.39 -40.34
N SER A 190 -42.62 1.18 -40.47
CA SER A 190 -43.98 0.77 -40.87
C SER A 190 -44.30 1.19 -42.31
N VAL A 191 -43.33 1.08 -43.25
CA VAL A 191 -43.60 1.29 -44.68
C VAL A 191 -43.23 0.08 -45.47
#